data_0def1465f6dc7a91f5e0b3c6ad2ab459
#
_entry.id   0def1465f6dc7a91f5e0b3c6ad2ab459
#
_cell.length_a   1.000
_cell.length_b   1.000
_cell.length_c   1.000
_cell.angle_alpha   90.00
_cell.angle_beta   90.00
_cell.angle_gamma   90.00
#
_symmetry.space_group_name_H-M   'P 1'
#
loop_
_entity.id
_entity.type
_entity.pdbx_description
1 polymer ?
#
loop_
_entity_poly.entity_id
_entity_poly.type
_entity_poly.pdbx_seq_one_letter_code
_entity_poly.pdbx_strand_id
1 'polypeptide(L)'
;MTIHFVREMEHLHRDILSMCSAVEELINDAVDGLKHGRSELAQEVSGRDREVDEWDVRIEEECLKILALYHPVANDLRRVAVVMKITAELERVADLAVSIAERSAGIALYGEFPM
;
A
#
# COMPACT_ATOMS: atom_id res chain seq x y z
N MET A 1 -23.33 -17.43 -10.56
CA MET A 1 -22.20 -16.51 -10.82
C MET A 1 -21.33 -17.05 -11.90
N THR A 2 -20.86 -16.18 -12.75
CA THR A 2 -20.04 -16.59 -13.87
C THR A 2 -18.61 -16.88 -13.43
N ILE A 3 -17.91 -17.70 -14.21
CA ILE A 3 -16.50 -17.98 -13.96
C ILE A 3 -15.65 -16.70 -14.09
N HIS A 4 -16.07 -15.76 -14.91
CA HIS A 4 -15.37 -14.47 -15.07
C HIS A 4 -15.42 -13.66 -13.78
N PHE A 5 -16.54 -13.64 -13.10
CA PHE A 5 -16.68 -12.96 -11.82
C PHE A 5 -15.73 -13.55 -10.77
N VAL A 6 -15.68 -14.87 -10.67
CA VAL A 6 -14.81 -15.57 -9.71
C VAL A 6 -13.34 -15.22 -10.00
N ARG A 7 -12.94 -15.22 -11.27
CA ARG A 7 -11.57 -14.87 -11.66
C ARG A 7 -11.24 -13.43 -11.31
N GLU A 8 -12.18 -12.51 -11.54
CA GLU A 8 -11.97 -11.10 -11.19
C GLU A 8 -11.79 -10.93 -9.69
N MET A 9 -12.57 -11.65 -8.89
CA MET A 9 -12.45 -11.59 -7.42
C MET A 9 -11.13 -12.18 -6.94
N GLU A 10 -10.68 -13.28 -7.54
CA GLU A 10 -9.38 -13.87 -7.20
C GLU A 10 -8.23 -12.94 -7.58
N HIS A 11 -8.34 -12.28 -8.73
CA HIS A 11 -7.35 -11.32 -9.19
C HIS A 11 -7.27 -10.12 -8.23
N LEU A 12 -8.44 -9.62 -7.82
CA LEU A 12 -8.53 -8.54 -6.85
C LEU A 12 -7.85 -8.93 -5.52
N HIS A 13 -8.09 -10.13 -5.06
CA HIS A 13 -7.46 -10.64 -3.83
C HIS A 13 -5.93 -10.68 -3.95
N ARG A 14 -5.42 -11.16 -5.08
CA ARG A 14 -3.97 -11.18 -5.32
C ARG A 14 -3.37 -9.79 -5.37
N ASP A 15 -4.07 -8.85 -6.00
CA ASP A 15 -3.59 -7.48 -6.12
C ASP A 15 -3.52 -6.80 -4.76
N ILE A 16 -4.51 -7.01 -3.90
CA ILE A 16 -4.46 -6.41 -2.56
C ILE A 16 -3.30 -6.99 -1.73
N LEU A 17 -2.99 -8.27 -1.89
CA LEU A 17 -1.84 -8.88 -1.22
C LEU A 17 -0.52 -8.31 -1.75
N SER A 18 -0.44 -8.04 -3.05
CA SER A 18 0.74 -7.40 -3.65
C SER A 18 0.94 -5.99 -3.11
N MET A 19 -0.14 -5.24 -2.96
CA MET A 19 -0.08 -3.90 -2.35
C MET A 19 0.38 -3.98 -0.90
N CYS A 20 -0.12 -4.97 -0.13
CA CYS A 20 0.32 -5.19 1.24
C CYS A 20 1.82 -5.43 1.32
N SER A 21 2.36 -6.25 0.42
CA SER A 21 3.80 -6.53 0.38
C SER A 21 4.61 -5.27 0.07
N ALA A 22 4.14 -4.44 -0.86
CA ALA A 22 4.80 -3.20 -1.20
C ALA A 22 4.86 -2.25 0.01
N VAL A 23 3.75 -2.13 0.73
CA VAL A 23 3.68 -1.29 1.93
C VAL A 23 4.58 -1.81 3.04
N GLU A 24 4.60 -3.14 3.23
CA GLU A 24 5.46 -3.77 4.23
C GLU A 24 6.93 -3.48 3.97
N GLU A 25 7.37 -3.53 2.72
CA GLU A 25 8.74 -3.17 2.35
C GLU A 25 9.06 -1.71 2.67
N LEU A 26 8.11 -0.80 2.42
CA LEU A 26 8.29 0.60 2.76
C LEU A 26 8.48 0.81 4.25
N ILE A 27 7.67 0.13 5.07
CA ILE A 27 7.76 0.24 6.52
C ILE A 27 9.12 -0.28 7.00
N ASN A 28 9.53 -1.45 6.51
CA ASN A 28 10.78 -2.07 6.92
C ASN A 28 11.97 -1.17 6.58
N ASP A 29 11.98 -0.58 5.39
CA ASP A 29 13.06 0.30 4.96
C ASP A 29 13.05 1.62 5.73
N ALA A 30 11.89 2.16 6.04
CA ALA A 30 11.78 3.37 6.85
C ALA A 30 12.34 3.13 8.26
N VAL A 31 12.00 1.99 8.85
CA VAL A 31 12.50 1.61 10.19
C VAL A 31 14.01 1.36 10.16
N ASP A 32 14.51 0.67 9.14
CA ASP A 32 15.94 0.42 8.99
C ASP A 32 16.72 1.72 8.81
N GLY A 33 16.17 2.65 8.04
CA GLY A 33 16.76 3.98 7.87
C GLY A 33 16.88 4.71 9.19
N LEU A 34 15.86 4.62 10.02
CA LEU A 34 15.86 5.25 11.34
C LEU A 34 16.87 4.58 12.28
N LYS A 35 16.86 3.25 12.34
CA LYS A 35 17.74 2.50 13.24
C LYS A 35 19.21 2.69 12.93
N HIS A 36 19.55 2.73 11.65
CA HIS A 36 20.96 2.73 11.21
C HIS A 36 21.44 4.08 10.67
N GLY A 37 20.60 5.11 10.73
CA GLY A 37 20.97 6.45 10.29
C GLY A 37 21.26 6.52 8.78
N ARG A 38 20.61 5.70 7.97
CA ARG A 38 20.89 5.59 6.54
C ARG A 38 19.96 6.50 5.74
N SER A 39 20.42 7.71 5.47
CA SER A 39 19.62 8.71 4.75
C SER A 39 19.27 8.30 3.32
N GLU A 40 20.08 7.46 2.67
CA GLU A 40 19.76 6.96 1.33
C GLU A 40 18.48 6.13 1.30
N LEU A 41 18.14 5.45 2.40
CA LEU A 41 16.88 4.71 2.49
C LEU A 41 15.67 5.62 2.49
N ALA A 42 15.82 6.84 3.03
CA ALA A 42 14.73 7.82 3.02
C ALA A 42 14.34 8.19 1.58
N GLN A 43 15.31 8.38 0.71
CA GLN A 43 15.06 8.70 -0.68
C GLN A 43 14.43 7.52 -1.42
N GLU A 44 14.88 6.30 -1.13
CA GLU A 44 14.31 5.10 -1.73
C GLU A 44 12.85 4.91 -1.33
N VAL A 45 12.54 5.12 -0.05
CA VAL A 45 11.17 4.99 0.46
C VAL A 45 10.26 6.02 -0.22
N SER A 46 10.69 7.28 -0.30
CA SER A 46 9.92 8.34 -0.96
C SER A 46 9.69 8.04 -2.45
N GLY A 47 10.70 7.46 -3.12
CA GLY A 47 10.57 7.09 -4.53
C GLY A 47 9.63 5.91 -4.75
N ARG A 48 9.63 4.95 -3.85
CA ARG A 48 8.78 3.75 -3.99
C ARG A 48 7.34 3.95 -3.57
N ASP A 49 7.03 5.07 -2.92
CA ASP A 49 5.65 5.41 -2.58
C ASP A 49 4.77 5.47 -3.83
N ARG A 50 5.35 5.83 -4.97
CA ARG A 50 4.64 5.82 -6.25
C ARG A 50 4.10 4.44 -6.60
N GLU A 51 4.83 3.37 -6.28
CA GLU A 51 4.38 2.00 -6.52
C GLU A 51 3.09 1.71 -5.75
N VAL A 52 3.03 2.16 -4.50
CA VAL A 52 1.82 1.99 -3.67
C VAL A 52 0.65 2.76 -4.26
N ASP A 53 0.89 3.99 -4.72
CA ASP A 53 -0.15 4.80 -5.37
C ASP A 53 -0.67 4.14 -6.64
N GLU A 54 0.20 3.52 -7.42
CA GLU A 54 -0.19 2.79 -8.63
C GLU A 54 -1.06 1.59 -8.30
N TRP A 55 -0.73 0.85 -7.22
CA TRP A 55 -1.56 -0.25 -6.76
C TRP A 55 -2.94 0.23 -6.31
N ASP A 56 -3.00 1.34 -5.59
CA ASP A 56 -4.26 1.89 -5.10
C ASP A 56 -5.19 2.23 -6.27
N VAL A 57 -4.69 2.94 -7.27
CA VAL A 57 -5.47 3.31 -8.45
C VAL A 57 -5.96 2.08 -9.19
N ARG A 58 -5.08 1.11 -9.41
CA ARG A 58 -5.40 -0.11 -10.13
C ARG A 58 -6.48 -0.93 -9.42
N ILE A 59 -6.33 -1.11 -8.11
CA ILE A 59 -7.29 -1.88 -7.32
C ILE A 59 -8.64 -1.17 -7.28
N GLU A 60 -8.65 0.16 -7.12
CA GLU A 60 -9.88 0.93 -7.14
C GLU A 60 -10.62 0.77 -8.47
N GLU A 61 -9.89 0.86 -9.58
CA GLU A 61 -10.48 0.66 -10.90
C GLU A 61 -11.06 -0.74 -11.06
N GLU A 62 -10.37 -1.77 -10.57
CA GLU A 62 -10.87 -3.13 -10.59
C GLU A 62 -12.14 -3.29 -9.75
N CYS A 63 -12.19 -2.67 -8.58
CA CYS A 63 -13.39 -2.69 -7.72
C CYS A 63 -14.57 -2.05 -8.43
N LEU A 64 -14.38 -0.88 -9.02
CA LEU A 64 -15.44 -0.17 -9.72
C LEU A 64 -15.93 -0.97 -10.92
N LYS A 65 -15.02 -1.60 -11.65
CA LYS A 65 -15.36 -2.45 -12.78
C LYS A 65 -16.22 -3.64 -12.35
N ILE A 66 -15.84 -4.30 -11.27
CA ILE A 66 -16.61 -5.42 -10.73
C ILE A 66 -18.01 -4.98 -10.33
N LEU A 67 -18.12 -3.85 -9.65
CA LEU A 67 -19.41 -3.30 -9.24
C LEU A 67 -20.30 -2.99 -10.45
N ALA A 68 -19.71 -2.40 -11.48
CA ALA A 68 -20.45 -2.00 -12.67
C ALA A 68 -20.89 -3.18 -13.55
N LEU A 69 -20.05 -4.21 -13.70
CA LEU A 69 -20.30 -5.31 -14.61
C LEU A 69 -21.11 -6.45 -14.00
N TYR A 70 -20.88 -6.74 -12.72
CA TYR A 70 -21.44 -7.94 -12.11
C TYR A 70 -22.53 -7.67 -11.08
N HIS A 71 -22.70 -6.43 -10.67
CA HIS A 71 -23.70 -6.04 -9.68
C HIS A 71 -23.72 -6.98 -8.47
N PRO A 72 -22.55 -7.19 -7.80
CA PRO A 72 -22.49 -8.15 -6.70
C PRO A 72 -23.39 -7.73 -5.56
N VAL A 73 -23.92 -8.73 -4.82
CA VAL A 73 -24.80 -8.48 -3.68
C VAL A 73 -24.31 -9.24 -2.46
N ALA A 74 -24.82 -8.87 -1.31
CA ALA A 74 -24.54 -9.55 -0.05
C ALA A 74 -23.04 -9.68 0.23
N ASN A 75 -22.55 -10.91 0.43
CA ASN A 75 -21.15 -11.15 0.81
C ASN A 75 -20.15 -10.71 -0.25
N ASP A 76 -20.49 -10.83 -1.52
CA ASP A 76 -19.58 -10.43 -2.60
C ASP A 76 -19.44 -8.91 -2.66
N LEU A 77 -20.52 -8.18 -2.48
CA LEU A 77 -20.48 -6.72 -2.39
C LEU A 77 -19.65 -6.30 -1.17
N ARG A 78 -19.84 -6.98 -0.06
CA ARG A 78 -19.08 -6.71 1.16
C ARG A 78 -17.59 -6.90 0.96
N ARG A 79 -17.18 -7.96 0.24
CA ARG A 79 -15.78 -8.21 -0.06
C ARG A 79 -15.16 -7.08 -0.86
N VAL A 80 -15.87 -6.59 -1.87
CA VAL A 80 -15.38 -5.46 -2.67
C VAL A 80 -15.25 -4.20 -1.80
N ALA A 81 -16.25 -3.92 -0.98
CA ALA A 81 -16.22 -2.77 -0.07
C ALA A 81 -15.07 -2.85 0.92
N VAL A 82 -14.79 -4.03 1.46
CA VAL A 82 -13.68 -4.25 2.39
C VAL A 82 -12.35 -4.01 1.70
N VAL A 83 -12.18 -4.49 0.47
CA VAL A 83 -10.95 -4.23 -0.30
C VAL A 83 -10.72 -2.74 -0.47
N MET A 84 -11.76 -1.97 -0.80
CA MET A 84 -11.64 -0.52 -0.95
C MET A 84 -11.22 0.16 0.36
N LYS A 85 -11.70 -0.34 1.50
CA LYS A 85 -11.30 0.18 2.81
C LYS A 85 -9.84 -0.18 3.12
N ILE A 86 -9.43 -1.40 2.79
CA ILE A 86 -8.05 -1.84 3.02
C ILE A 86 -7.08 -0.99 2.22
N THR A 87 -7.37 -0.70 0.94
CA THR A 87 -6.49 0.14 0.13
C THR A 87 -6.32 1.52 0.75
N ALA A 88 -7.39 2.11 1.26
CA ALA A 88 -7.32 3.42 1.92
C ALA A 88 -6.42 3.38 3.16
N GLU A 89 -6.52 2.31 3.96
CA GLU A 89 -5.67 2.15 5.14
C GLU A 89 -4.21 1.88 4.75
N LEU A 90 -3.96 1.10 3.71
CA LEU A 90 -2.61 0.84 3.22
C LEU A 90 -1.94 2.13 2.72
N GLU A 91 -2.69 2.98 2.02
CA GLU A 91 -2.21 4.29 1.59
C GLU A 91 -1.78 5.14 2.80
N ARG A 92 -2.58 5.13 3.84
CA ARG A 92 -2.27 5.87 5.07
C ARG A 92 -0.99 5.35 5.72
N VAL A 93 -0.83 4.03 5.79
CA VAL A 93 0.38 3.42 6.36
C VAL A 93 1.60 3.76 5.51
N ALA A 94 1.47 3.74 4.18
CA ALA A 94 2.56 4.12 3.29
C ALA A 94 2.97 5.58 3.51
N ASP A 95 2.01 6.49 3.66
CA ASP A 95 2.29 7.89 3.95
C ASP A 95 3.05 8.06 5.26
N LEU A 96 2.69 7.27 6.28
CA LEU A 96 3.40 7.29 7.55
C LEU A 96 4.84 6.78 7.40
N ALA A 97 5.06 5.74 6.59
CA ALA A 97 6.39 5.23 6.33
C ALA A 97 7.27 6.30 5.66
N VAL A 98 6.72 7.01 4.68
CA VAL A 98 7.42 8.11 4.01
C VAL A 98 7.76 9.20 5.02
N SER A 99 6.82 9.57 5.89
CA SER A 99 7.05 10.59 6.93
C SER A 99 8.16 10.17 7.89
N ILE A 100 8.19 8.91 8.30
CA ILE A 100 9.26 8.38 9.16
C ILE A 100 10.61 8.49 8.45
N ALA A 101 10.66 8.10 7.17
CA ALA A 101 11.88 8.15 6.39
C ALA A 101 12.40 9.58 6.25
N GLU A 102 11.52 10.53 5.96
CA GLU A 102 11.89 11.94 5.83
C GLU A 102 12.42 12.52 7.14
N ARG A 103 11.79 12.18 8.26
CA ARG A 103 12.23 12.63 9.57
C ARG A 103 13.55 11.98 9.97
N SER A 104 13.77 10.71 9.60
CA SER A 104 15.04 10.03 9.82
C SER A 104 16.19 10.74 9.10
N ALA A 105 15.95 11.16 7.86
CA ALA A 105 16.94 11.90 7.09
C ALA A 105 17.29 13.23 7.78
N GLY A 106 16.27 13.91 8.34
CA GLY A 106 16.48 15.14 9.09
C GLY A 106 17.34 14.92 10.34
N ILE A 107 17.10 13.84 11.07
CA ILE A 107 17.89 13.49 12.25
C ILE A 107 19.35 13.22 11.86
N ALA A 108 19.57 12.49 10.77
CA ALA A 108 20.91 12.16 10.30
C ALA A 108 21.72 13.41 9.94
N LEU A 109 21.07 14.48 9.51
CA LEU A 109 21.73 15.75 9.21
C LEU A 109 22.19 16.49 10.47
N TYR A 110 21.50 16.29 11.59
CA TYR A 110 21.77 17.03 12.83
C TYR A 110 22.58 16.26 13.87
N GLY A 111 22.99 15.03 13.57
CA GLY A 111 23.81 14.25 14.45
C GLY A 111 23.31 12.84 14.66
N GLU A 112 23.99 12.12 15.57
CA GLU A 112 23.63 10.74 15.88
C GLU A 112 22.32 10.67 16.66
N PHE A 113 21.49 9.72 16.27
CA PHE A 113 20.29 9.42 17.04
C PHE A 113 20.65 8.44 18.14
N PRO A 114 20.41 8.78 19.42
CA PRO A 114 20.77 7.89 20.53
C PRO A 114 19.80 6.73 20.61
N MET A 115 20.22 5.60 20.11
CA MET A 115 19.41 4.38 20.08
C MET A 115 19.96 3.35 21.05
#